data_adbb60f0e6910cc6173b45eb8c6ef363
#
_entry.id   adbb60f0e6910cc6173b45eb8c6ef363
#
_cell.length_a   1.000
_cell.length_b   1.000
_cell.length_c   1.000
_cell.angle_alpha   90.00
_cell.angle_beta   90.00
_cell.angle_gamma   90.00
#
_symmetry.space_group_name_H-M   'P 1'
#
loop_
_entity.id
_entity.type
_entity.pdbx_description
1 polymer ?
#
loop_
_entity_poly.entity_id
_entity_poly.type
_entity_poly.pdbx_seq_one_letter_code
_entity_poly.pdbx_strand_id
1 'polypeptide(L)'
;MKNTTTFGRSNFDRRGFLKAGGVAAIGTLAAPALLRAQDGPILLGHLTPRTGFLGPMGEYAIMAIDMATEEINAAGGINGRQVQFIKEDSVNPQTASTKAERMIERDKVVGIIGEISSASALTISQVAERGKRIFINTGSNSDTLRGSDCKRHMFHVESQNVMYVNAEGSHFLKEGLVEGKNWYVLTADYAFGHDLLNAAKGFLGRHGGNLIGDDLVPTDATDFSSLLLNIRQAKPDLVALNLAGTQITSFFKQYGEFGLEFPIGGFGFDTISAWAAGAENFHGTWPSVWHHRVETEKSQDFVKRFVAKYGKPPENQAYSDYMAVMIMAQAIRETQGTDAAEIITYFENPETKFDMMKTREGYFHPETHQLLQEIYAITALPADQVQNEWDIFTTSGPLPGADQPLESLIADAVGGTCSFAS
;
A
#
# COMPACT_ATOMS: atom_id res chain seq x y z
N MET A 1 43.44 -76.57 38.04
CA MET A 1 44.38 -76.97 36.98
C MET A 1 44.62 -75.80 36.04
N LYS A 2 45.83 -75.32 35.95
CA LYS A 2 46.28 -74.18 35.15
C LYS A 2 46.34 -74.57 33.67
N ASN A 3 45.97 -73.69 32.75
CA ASN A 3 46.61 -73.66 31.45
C ASN A 3 46.63 -72.21 30.93
N THR A 4 47.78 -71.72 30.83
CA THR A 4 48.31 -70.49 30.26
C THR A 4 48.44 -70.66 28.75
N THR A 5 47.91 -69.72 27.92
CA THR A 5 48.25 -69.67 26.49
C THR A 5 48.76 -68.26 26.14
N THR A 6 49.95 -68.27 25.56
CA THR A 6 50.84 -67.16 25.24
C THR A 6 50.42 -66.41 23.99
N PHE A 7 50.50 -65.07 24.04
CA PHE A 7 50.33 -64.17 22.89
C PHE A 7 51.64 -64.12 22.03
N GLY A 8 51.46 -64.43 20.74
CA GLY A 8 52.52 -64.19 19.75
C GLY A 8 52.36 -62.81 19.11
N ARG A 9 53.45 -62.02 19.17
CA ARG A 9 53.58 -60.76 18.42
C ARG A 9 53.99 -61.09 16.97
N SER A 10 53.19 -60.65 15.99
CA SER A 10 53.55 -60.57 14.57
C SER A 10 53.98 -59.16 14.22
N ASN A 11 55.23 -59.02 13.79
CA ASN A 11 55.82 -57.80 13.22
C ASN A 11 55.20 -57.57 11.80
N PHE A 12 54.59 -56.41 11.58
CA PHE A 12 54.26 -55.97 10.24
C PHE A 12 55.38 -55.12 9.66
N ASP A 13 56.01 -55.64 8.62
CA ASP A 13 57.08 -54.99 7.85
C ASP A 13 56.55 -53.89 6.93
N ARG A 14 57.15 -52.70 6.96
CA ARG A 14 56.77 -51.45 6.28
C ARG A 14 57.15 -51.40 4.79
N ARG A 15 57.59 -52.49 4.15
CA ARG A 15 58.12 -52.45 2.76
C ARG A 15 57.29 -53.17 1.71
N GLY A 16 56.05 -53.60 1.99
CA GLY A 16 55.23 -54.39 1.11
C GLY A 16 54.11 -53.60 0.33
N PHE A 17 54.02 -52.30 0.41
CA PHE A 17 52.84 -51.58 -0.15
C PHE A 17 53.14 -50.67 -1.35
N LEU A 18 54.04 -51.05 -2.21
CA LEU A 18 54.33 -50.39 -3.47
C LEU A 18 54.42 -51.40 -4.63
N LYS A 19 53.31 -51.91 -5.06
CA LYS A 19 53.07 -52.45 -6.44
C LYS A 19 51.69 -53.16 -6.52
N ALA A 20 50.65 -52.34 -6.70
CA ALA A 20 49.45 -52.77 -7.44
C ALA A 20 48.81 -51.55 -8.02
N GLY A 21 48.84 -51.43 -9.34
CA GLY A 21 48.41 -50.24 -10.09
C GLY A 21 46.91 -50.06 -10.12
N GLY A 22 46.59 -48.87 -10.18
CA GLY A 22 45.64 -48.13 -10.96
C GLY A 22 44.22 -48.68 -11.12
N VAL A 23 43.25 -47.95 -10.57
CA VAL A 23 42.11 -47.38 -11.29
C VAL A 23 41.72 -46.13 -10.48
N ALA A 24 42.02 -44.96 -10.99
CA ALA A 24 41.55 -43.68 -10.43
C ALA A 24 40.08 -43.54 -10.78
N ALA A 25 39.17 -43.86 -9.86
CA ALA A 25 37.80 -43.35 -9.87
C ALA A 25 37.89 -41.88 -9.43
N ILE A 26 37.76 -40.99 -10.39
CA ILE A 26 37.54 -39.56 -10.13
C ILE A 26 36.12 -39.46 -9.55
N GLY A 27 35.98 -39.65 -8.26
CA GLY A 27 34.86 -39.22 -7.49
C GLY A 27 34.89 -37.69 -7.47
N THR A 28 34.05 -37.07 -8.28
CA THR A 28 33.70 -35.65 -8.07
C THR A 28 33.15 -35.54 -6.65
N LEU A 29 34.02 -35.11 -5.73
CA LEU A 29 33.60 -34.54 -4.47
C LEU A 29 32.76 -33.29 -4.85
N ALA A 30 31.44 -33.49 -4.97
CA ALA A 30 30.52 -32.40 -4.81
C ALA A 30 30.82 -31.81 -3.44
N ALA A 31 31.64 -30.76 -3.40
CA ALA A 31 31.74 -29.92 -2.21
C ALA A 31 30.28 -29.55 -1.88
N PRO A 32 29.80 -29.85 -0.65
CA PRO A 32 28.55 -29.25 -0.24
C PRO A 32 28.77 -27.75 -0.44
N ALA A 33 27.98 -27.14 -1.33
CA ALA A 33 27.87 -25.70 -1.36
C ALA A 33 27.60 -25.33 0.10
N LEU A 34 28.57 -24.70 0.73
CA LEU A 34 28.38 -24.04 2.00
C LEU A 34 27.29 -23.02 1.70
N LEU A 35 26.04 -23.41 1.87
CA LEU A 35 24.95 -22.50 2.14
C LEU A 35 25.48 -21.66 3.28
N ARG A 36 25.98 -20.45 2.96
CA ARG A 36 26.15 -19.43 3.95
C ARG A 36 24.82 -19.41 4.67
N ALA A 37 24.81 -19.88 5.91
CA ALA A 37 23.73 -19.62 6.84
C ALA A 37 23.68 -18.10 6.92
N GLN A 38 22.84 -17.49 6.09
CA GLN A 38 22.62 -16.06 6.14
C GLN A 38 21.86 -15.77 7.42
N ASP A 39 22.42 -14.86 8.14
CA ASP A 39 22.10 -14.28 9.41
C ASP A 39 20.60 -14.07 9.66
N GLY A 40 19.90 -15.02 10.30
CA GLY A 40 18.58 -14.85 10.90
C GLY A 40 17.43 -14.51 9.93
N PRO A 41 16.24 -14.26 10.45
CA PRO A 41 15.08 -13.85 9.65
C PRO A 41 15.27 -12.45 9.08
N ILE A 42 14.56 -12.15 7.98
CA ILE A 42 14.40 -10.79 7.47
C ILE A 42 13.35 -10.11 8.34
N LEU A 43 13.80 -9.15 9.15
CA LEU A 43 12.93 -8.43 10.08
C LEU A 43 12.45 -7.12 9.44
N LEU A 44 11.13 -6.93 9.30
CA LEU A 44 10.49 -5.74 8.80
C LEU A 44 9.64 -5.09 9.89
N GLY A 45 9.44 -3.78 9.79
CA GLY A 45 8.50 -3.04 10.62
C GLY A 45 7.18 -2.85 9.89
N HIS A 46 6.06 -2.88 10.61
CA HIS A 46 4.75 -2.46 10.13
C HIS A 46 4.18 -1.42 11.08
N LEU A 47 3.97 -0.20 10.56
CA LEU A 47 3.33 0.90 11.28
C LEU A 47 2.03 1.26 10.56
N THR A 48 0.92 1.18 11.28
CA THR A 48 -0.40 1.52 10.77
C THR A 48 -1.29 1.98 11.92
N PRO A 49 -2.25 2.90 11.71
CA PRO A 49 -3.21 3.24 12.75
C PRO A 49 -4.12 2.04 13.05
N ARG A 50 -4.19 1.65 14.32
CA ARG A 50 -5.06 0.56 14.81
C ARG A 50 -6.24 1.10 15.60
N THR A 51 -6.17 2.37 15.92
CA THR A 51 -7.16 3.10 16.71
C THR A 51 -7.47 4.43 16.05
N GLY A 52 -8.53 5.12 16.49
CA GLY A 52 -8.97 6.38 15.93
C GLY A 52 -9.73 6.21 14.60
N PHE A 53 -9.90 7.31 13.88
CA PHE A 53 -10.75 7.38 12.69
C PHE A 53 -10.26 6.52 11.50
N LEU A 54 -8.96 6.20 11.42
CA LEU A 54 -8.38 5.30 10.41
C LEU A 54 -8.21 3.85 10.90
N GLY A 55 -8.57 3.56 12.15
CA GLY A 55 -8.40 2.22 12.75
C GLY A 55 -8.99 1.06 11.94
N PRO A 56 -10.21 1.18 11.38
CA PRO A 56 -10.80 0.12 10.57
C PRO A 56 -9.97 -0.27 9.35
N MET A 57 -9.31 0.68 8.68
CA MET A 57 -8.38 0.40 7.57
C MET A 57 -7.13 -0.34 8.07
N GLY A 58 -6.61 0.05 9.23
CA GLY A 58 -5.45 -0.59 9.85
C GLY A 58 -5.67 -2.06 10.22
N GLU A 59 -6.91 -2.47 10.51
CA GLU A 59 -7.25 -3.88 10.71
C GLU A 59 -6.99 -4.70 9.44
N TYR A 60 -7.44 -4.20 8.29
CA TYR A 60 -7.22 -4.85 7.00
C TYR A 60 -5.75 -4.86 6.57
N ALA A 61 -5.02 -3.77 6.86
CA ALA A 61 -3.57 -3.70 6.65
C ALA A 61 -2.84 -4.85 7.40
N ILE A 62 -3.20 -5.08 8.67
CA ILE A 62 -2.61 -6.15 9.48
C ILE A 62 -2.92 -7.54 8.91
N MET A 63 -4.17 -7.78 8.49
CA MET A 63 -4.55 -9.05 7.84
C MET A 63 -3.72 -9.32 6.60
N ALA A 64 -3.50 -8.30 5.78
CA ALA A 64 -2.72 -8.41 4.55
C ALA A 64 -1.24 -8.71 4.81
N ILE A 65 -0.62 -8.02 5.77
CA ILE A 65 0.76 -8.29 6.22
C ILE A 65 0.90 -9.73 6.72
N ASP A 66 -0.05 -10.21 7.53
CA ASP A 66 -0.01 -11.57 8.05
C ASP A 66 -0.15 -12.61 6.94
N MET A 67 -1.09 -12.41 6.00
CA MET A 67 -1.28 -13.31 4.87
C MET A 67 -0.04 -13.37 3.97
N ALA A 68 0.50 -12.22 3.56
CA ALA A 68 1.70 -12.16 2.71
C ALA A 68 2.91 -12.82 3.40
N THR A 69 3.10 -12.56 4.70
CA THR A 69 4.18 -13.15 5.49
C THR A 69 4.08 -14.68 5.54
N GLU A 70 2.89 -15.22 5.81
CA GLU A 70 2.66 -16.66 5.85
C GLU A 70 2.91 -17.32 4.49
N GLU A 71 2.43 -16.71 3.40
CA GLU A 71 2.61 -17.22 2.05
C GLU A 71 4.08 -17.26 1.63
N ILE A 72 4.82 -16.17 1.88
CA ILE A 72 6.27 -16.11 1.61
C ILE A 72 7.00 -17.18 2.42
N ASN A 73 6.68 -17.31 3.70
CA ASN A 73 7.35 -18.26 4.58
C ASN A 73 7.01 -19.71 4.25
N ALA A 74 5.77 -19.99 3.86
CA ALA A 74 5.35 -21.32 3.39
C ALA A 74 6.05 -21.72 2.07
N ALA A 75 6.38 -20.73 1.22
CA ALA A 75 7.15 -20.94 0.00
C ALA A 75 8.68 -21.09 0.24
N GLY A 76 9.13 -21.10 1.51
CA GLY A 76 10.56 -21.24 1.87
C GLY A 76 11.26 -19.93 2.20
N GLY A 77 10.53 -18.83 2.32
CA GLY A 77 11.07 -17.52 2.63
C GLY A 77 11.66 -16.79 1.42
N ILE A 78 12.42 -15.74 1.67
CA ILE A 78 13.16 -15.00 0.64
C ILE A 78 14.63 -15.42 0.70
N ASN A 79 15.14 -15.99 -0.38
CA ASN A 79 16.50 -16.53 -0.45
C ASN A 79 16.82 -17.51 0.71
N GLY A 80 15.82 -18.32 1.14
CA GLY A 80 15.92 -19.27 2.25
C GLY A 80 15.78 -18.67 3.65
N ARG A 81 15.50 -17.39 3.76
CA ARG A 81 15.31 -16.67 5.05
C ARG A 81 13.83 -16.43 5.30
N GLN A 82 13.36 -16.71 6.51
CA GLN A 82 11.99 -16.40 6.92
C GLN A 82 11.80 -14.89 7.09
N VAL A 83 10.60 -14.39 6.78
CA VAL A 83 10.19 -12.99 7.00
C VAL A 83 9.45 -12.88 8.33
N GLN A 84 9.74 -11.85 9.08
CA GLN A 84 9.05 -11.52 10.34
C GLN A 84 8.74 -10.03 10.39
N PHE A 85 7.63 -9.67 11.05
CA PHE A 85 7.22 -8.27 11.24
C PHE A 85 7.11 -7.88 12.71
N ILE A 86 7.65 -6.71 13.04
CA ILE A 86 7.27 -5.96 14.24
C ILE A 86 6.09 -5.07 13.86
N LYS A 87 4.93 -5.31 14.46
CA LYS A 87 3.69 -4.60 14.11
C LYS A 87 3.26 -3.68 15.26
N GLU A 88 3.12 -2.39 14.97
CA GLU A 88 2.81 -1.36 15.97
C GLU A 88 1.70 -0.42 15.48
N ASP A 89 0.94 0.10 16.45
CA ASP A 89 -0.03 1.18 16.21
C ASP A 89 0.68 2.51 16.09
N SER A 90 0.51 3.21 14.98
CA SER A 90 1.10 4.54 14.77
C SER A 90 0.44 5.63 15.63
N VAL A 91 -0.84 5.49 15.97
CA VAL A 91 -1.65 6.38 16.83
C VAL A 91 -1.71 7.82 16.34
N ASN A 92 -0.56 8.51 16.26
CA ASN A 92 -0.39 9.90 15.82
C ASN A 92 1.06 10.11 15.32
N PRO A 93 1.37 11.25 14.68
CA PRO A 93 2.69 11.51 14.10
C PRO A 93 3.85 11.38 15.10
N GLN A 94 3.69 11.86 16.33
CA GLN A 94 4.74 11.79 17.35
C GLN A 94 5.02 10.33 17.77
N THR A 95 3.96 9.56 18.01
CA THR A 95 4.08 8.14 18.38
C THR A 95 4.66 7.33 17.21
N ALA A 96 4.22 7.60 15.99
CA ALA A 96 4.72 6.96 14.78
C ALA A 96 6.23 7.18 14.60
N SER A 97 6.71 8.42 14.75
CA SER A 97 8.13 8.77 14.69
C SER A 97 8.95 8.01 15.73
N THR A 98 8.51 8.02 17.00
CA THR A 98 9.21 7.32 18.11
C THR A 98 9.29 5.80 17.87
N LYS A 99 8.21 5.21 17.38
CA LYS A 99 8.18 3.77 17.06
C LYS A 99 9.06 3.42 15.87
N ALA A 100 9.06 4.26 14.83
CA ALA A 100 9.95 4.09 13.66
C ALA A 100 11.43 4.16 14.08
N GLU A 101 11.82 5.13 14.92
CA GLU A 101 13.18 5.22 15.46
C GLU A 101 13.57 3.95 16.22
N ARG A 102 12.70 3.46 17.11
CA ARG A 102 12.93 2.21 17.84
C ARG A 102 13.12 1.01 16.91
N MET A 103 12.24 0.83 15.91
CA MET A 103 12.33 -0.24 14.93
C MET A 103 13.65 -0.20 14.17
N ILE A 104 14.11 0.98 13.75
CA ILE A 104 15.34 1.16 12.98
C ILE A 104 16.57 1.01 13.86
N GLU A 105 16.63 1.71 14.97
CA GLU A 105 17.86 1.82 15.78
C GLU A 105 18.06 0.65 16.72
N ARG A 106 16.99 0.21 17.41
CA ARG A 106 17.07 -0.88 18.38
C ARG A 106 16.83 -2.23 17.73
N ASP A 107 15.72 -2.35 16.99
CA ASP A 107 15.23 -3.63 16.49
C ASP A 107 15.89 -4.00 15.15
N LYS A 108 16.59 -3.04 14.49
CA LYS A 108 17.37 -3.22 13.26
C LYS A 108 16.55 -3.77 12.10
N VAL A 109 15.32 -3.30 11.93
CA VAL A 109 14.50 -3.69 10.78
C VAL A 109 15.17 -3.31 9.45
N VAL A 110 14.98 -4.13 8.43
CA VAL A 110 15.46 -3.90 7.06
C VAL A 110 14.73 -2.70 6.43
N GLY A 111 13.44 -2.59 6.69
CA GLY A 111 12.59 -1.50 6.24
C GLY A 111 11.29 -1.45 7.02
N ILE A 112 10.51 -0.40 6.78
CA ILE A 112 9.17 -0.21 7.36
C ILE A 112 8.17 -0.24 6.20
N ILE A 113 7.05 -0.93 6.40
CA ILE A 113 5.90 -0.96 5.50
C ILE A 113 4.71 -0.37 6.24
N GLY A 114 3.87 0.33 5.53
CA GLY A 114 2.64 0.88 6.10
C GLY A 114 2.50 2.36 5.87
N GLU A 115 1.82 2.94 6.56
CA GLU A 115 1.15 4.09 7.16
C GLU A 115 0.02 4.62 6.27
N ILE A 116 -1.12 4.84 6.91
CA ILE A 116 -2.33 5.38 6.28
C ILE A 116 -2.39 6.89 6.45
N SER A 117 -2.02 7.40 7.64
CA SER A 117 -2.05 8.83 7.94
C SER A 117 -0.90 9.56 7.24
N SER A 118 -1.21 10.49 6.33
CA SER A 118 -0.18 11.31 5.67
C SER A 118 0.64 12.16 6.67
N ALA A 119 0.04 12.61 7.76
CA ALA A 119 0.76 13.33 8.81
C ALA A 119 1.79 12.44 9.53
N SER A 120 1.45 11.17 9.79
CA SER A 120 2.39 10.20 10.36
C SER A 120 3.46 9.77 9.35
N ALA A 121 3.08 9.58 8.10
CA ALA A 121 4.02 9.22 7.03
C ALA A 121 5.12 10.27 6.84
N LEU A 122 4.79 11.56 6.94
CA LEU A 122 5.76 12.65 6.93
C LEU A 122 6.83 12.49 8.01
N THR A 123 6.44 12.12 9.24
CA THR A 123 7.40 11.93 10.33
C THR A 123 8.19 10.63 10.20
N ILE A 124 7.55 9.53 9.79
CA ILE A 124 8.23 8.24 9.54
C ILE A 124 9.25 8.38 8.42
N SER A 125 8.92 9.09 7.33
CA SER A 125 9.83 9.29 6.20
C SER A 125 11.14 9.97 6.60
N GLN A 126 11.07 10.98 7.49
CA GLN A 126 12.23 11.66 8.03
C GLN A 126 13.11 10.72 8.88
N VAL A 127 12.48 9.85 9.66
CA VAL A 127 13.21 8.84 10.48
C VAL A 127 13.87 7.80 9.57
N ALA A 128 13.15 7.30 8.58
CA ALA A 128 13.66 6.32 7.62
C ALA A 128 14.84 6.88 6.81
N GLU A 129 14.75 8.13 6.36
CA GLU A 129 15.84 8.83 5.66
C GLU A 129 17.10 8.94 6.52
N ARG A 130 16.97 9.42 7.77
CA ARG A 130 18.11 9.50 8.71
C ARG A 130 18.72 8.15 9.02
N GLY A 131 17.88 7.13 9.17
CA GLY A 131 18.28 5.76 9.47
C GLY A 131 18.75 4.95 8.26
N LYS A 132 18.65 5.52 7.06
CA LYS A 132 18.93 4.86 5.77
C LYS A 132 18.22 3.50 5.65
N ARG A 133 16.91 3.50 5.90
CA ARG A 133 16.04 2.33 5.77
C ARG A 133 14.89 2.62 4.83
N ILE A 134 14.53 1.64 4.05
CA ILE A 134 13.39 1.75 3.13
C ILE A 134 12.11 1.93 3.94
N PHE A 135 11.30 2.90 3.53
CA PHE A 135 9.92 3.04 3.96
C PHE A 135 9.00 2.88 2.75
N ILE A 136 8.17 1.85 2.72
CA ILE A 136 7.15 1.66 1.69
C ILE A 136 5.81 2.11 2.25
N ASN A 137 5.31 3.21 1.72
CA ASN A 137 4.03 3.81 2.07
C ASN A 137 2.88 3.07 1.36
N THR A 138 1.86 2.67 2.11
CA THR A 138 0.74 1.84 1.63
C THR A 138 -0.62 2.52 1.66
N GLY A 139 -0.75 3.70 2.31
CA GLY A 139 -2.06 4.33 2.46
C GLY A 139 -2.05 5.86 2.51
N SER A 140 -0.86 6.49 2.52
CA SER A 140 -0.77 7.97 2.60
C SER A 140 -0.72 8.60 1.22
N ASN A 141 -1.72 9.41 0.89
CA ASN A 141 -1.94 9.96 -0.46
C ASN A 141 -1.37 11.37 -0.68
N SER A 142 -0.89 12.07 0.37
CA SER A 142 -0.42 13.46 0.28
C SER A 142 0.59 13.65 -0.86
N ASP A 143 0.33 14.61 -1.75
CA ASP A 143 1.22 14.97 -2.85
C ASP A 143 2.55 15.55 -2.35
N THR A 144 2.53 16.21 -1.20
CA THR A 144 3.72 16.76 -0.53
C THR A 144 4.79 15.70 -0.27
N LEU A 145 4.40 14.46 0.04
CA LEU A 145 5.31 13.31 0.22
C LEU A 145 6.07 12.92 -1.05
N ARG A 146 5.56 13.26 -2.24
CA ARG A 146 6.16 13.02 -3.56
C ARG A 146 6.76 14.29 -4.15
N GLY A 147 6.54 15.41 -3.49
CA GLY A 147 6.99 16.75 -3.88
C GLY A 147 8.01 17.33 -2.90
N SER A 148 7.66 18.42 -2.23
CA SER A 148 8.57 19.20 -1.36
C SER A 148 9.17 18.42 -0.20
N ASP A 149 8.47 17.40 0.32
CA ASP A 149 8.92 16.56 1.43
C ASP A 149 9.35 15.14 1.01
N CYS A 150 9.59 14.92 -0.28
CA CYS A 150 10.06 13.62 -0.74
C CYS A 150 11.37 13.18 -0.06
N LYS A 151 11.53 11.90 0.12
CA LYS A 151 12.73 11.28 0.72
C LYS A 151 13.21 10.14 -0.16
N ARG A 152 14.54 10.04 -0.36
CA ARG A 152 15.13 9.00 -1.20
C ARG A 152 14.85 7.59 -0.70
N HIS A 153 14.69 7.40 0.60
CA HIS A 153 14.40 6.10 1.18
C HIS A 153 12.90 5.78 1.28
N MET A 154 12.01 6.63 0.74
CA MET A 154 10.57 6.42 0.75
C MET A 154 10.06 6.06 -0.64
N PHE A 155 9.27 5.00 -0.71
CA PHE A 155 8.58 4.53 -1.92
C PHE A 155 7.08 4.43 -1.64
N HIS A 156 6.26 4.66 -2.65
CA HIS A 156 4.82 4.80 -2.47
C HIS A 156 4.07 3.78 -3.33
N VAL A 157 3.49 2.76 -2.70
CA VAL A 157 2.58 1.81 -3.34
C VAL A 157 1.20 2.43 -3.48
N GLU A 158 0.78 3.19 -2.47
CA GLU A 158 -0.47 3.95 -2.54
C GLU A 158 -0.36 5.11 -3.53
N SER A 159 -1.47 5.40 -4.23
CA SER A 159 -1.57 6.49 -5.18
C SER A 159 -1.54 7.85 -4.48
N GLN A 160 -0.95 8.85 -5.12
CA GLN A 160 -1.01 10.22 -4.64
C GLN A 160 -2.36 10.87 -5.00
N ASN A 161 -2.71 11.96 -4.31
CA ASN A 161 -3.98 12.65 -4.49
C ASN A 161 -4.24 13.06 -5.93
N VAL A 162 -3.24 13.61 -6.64
CA VAL A 162 -3.41 14.03 -8.04
C VAL A 162 -3.76 12.87 -8.96
N MET A 163 -3.30 11.64 -8.67
CA MET A 163 -3.66 10.46 -9.46
C MET A 163 -5.16 10.16 -9.34
N TYR A 164 -5.71 10.26 -8.14
CA TYR A 164 -7.13 10.09 -7.90
C TYR A 164 -7.96 11.20 -8.55
N VAL A 165 -7.50 12.45 -8.42
CA VAL A 165 -8.16 13.61 -9.04
C VAL A 165 -8.16 13.51 -10.57
N ASN A 166 -7.06 13.09 -11.19
CA ASN A 166 -6.99 12.93 -12.65
C ASN A 166 -7.83 11.75 -13.15
N ALA A 167 -7.84 10.63 -12.41
CA ALA A 167 -8.65 9.48 -12.76
C ALA A 167 -10.15 9.79 -12.66
N GLU A 168 -10.63 10.15 -11.47
CA GLU A 168 -12.04 10.39 -11.23
C GLU A 168 -12.54 11.68 -11.88
N GLY A 169 -11.70 12.71 -11.93
CA GLY A 169 -12.00 13.95 -12.63
C GLY A 169 -12.30 13.72 -14.12
N SER A 170 -11.63 12.75 -14.76
CA SER A 170 -11.95 12.34 -16.13
C SER A 170 -13.36 11.77 -16.26
N HIS A 171 -13.84 11.06 -15.24
CA HIS A 171 -15.21 10.59 -15.16
C HIS A 171 -16.19 11.76 -15.00
N PHE A 172 -15.95 12.66 -14.05
CA PHE A 172 -16.80 13.84 -13.84
C PHE A 172 -16.88 14.77 -15.06
N LEU A 173 -15.81 14.88 -15.84
CA LEU A 173 -15.83 15.62 -17.10
C LEU A 173 -16.77 14.97 -18.12
N LYS A 174 -16.76 13.65 -18.26
CA LYS A 174 -17.63 12.91 -19.17
C LYS A 174 -19.10 13.02 -18.78
N GLU A 175 -19.39 13.04 -17.47
CA GLU A 175 -20.73 13.19 -16.92
C GLU A 175 -21.22 14.65 -16.93
N GLY A 176 -20.42 15.61 -17.40
CA GLY A 176 -20.79 17.03 -17.45
C GLY A 176 -20.94 17.67 -16.05
N LEU A 177 -20.21 17.16 -15.07
CA LEU A 177 -20.27 17.62 -13.66
C LEU A 177 -19.16 18.62 -13.31
N VAL A 178 -18.42 19.17 -14.29
CA VAL A 178 -17.28 20.06 -14.03
C VAL A 178 -17.45 21.44 -14.65
N GLU A 179 -17.48 21.54 -15.98
CA GLU A 179 -17.52 22.83 -16.68
C GLU A 179 -18.78 23.64 -16.31
N GLY A 180 -18.59 24.82 -15.74
CA GLY A 180 -19.66 25.72 -15.30
C GLY A 180 -20.44 25.21 -14.07
N LYS A 181 -20.03 24.09 -13.45
CA LYS A 181 -20.70 23.50 -12.29
C LYS A 181 -20.16 24.01 -10.97
N ASN A 182 -21.03 24.06 -9.99
CA ASN A 182 -20.76 24.54 -8.64
C ASN A 182 -20.51 23.37 -7.68
N TRP A 183 -19.30 23.27 -7.17
CA TRP A 183 -18.91 22.24 -6.22
C TRP A 183 -18.84 22.79 -4.80
N TYR A 184 -19.32 22.00 -3.86
CA TYR A 184 -19.10 22.20 -2.42
C TYR A 184 -18.27 21.06 -1.88
N VAL A 185 -17.12 21.37 -1.26
CA VAL A 185 -16.14 20.37 -0.84
C VAL A 185 -16.11 20.25 0.69
N LEU A 186 -16.18 19.04 1.21
CA LEU A 186 -15.87 18.75 2.61
C LEU A 186 -14.52 18.08 2.68
N THR A 187 -13.61 18.64 3.47
CA THR A 187 -12.19 18.24 3.49
C THR A 187 -11.74 17.84 4.89
N ALA A 188 -11.18 16.64 5.04
CA ALA A 188 -10.56 16.20 6.30
C ALA A 188 -9.42 17.13 6.71
N ASP A 189 -9.47 17.68 7.93
CA ASP A 189 -8.53 18.71 8.41
C ASP A 189 -7.20 18.11 8.86
N TYR A 190 -6.44 17.57 7.89
CA TYR A 190 -5.05 17.14 8.06
C TYR A 190 -4.33 17.06 6.70
N ALA A 191 -3.01 16.72 6.70
CA ALA A 191 -2.15 16.79 5.51
C ALA A 191 -2.74 16.15 4.24
N PHE A 192 -3.38 14.99 4.34
CA PHE A 192 -4.07 14.34 3.22
C PHE A 192 -5.14 15.24 2.59
N GLY A 193 -6.08 15.72 3.42
CA GLY A 193 -7.22 16.49 2.94
C GLY A 193 -6.80 17.85 2.36
N HIS A 194 -5.84 18.53 2.99
CA HIS A 194 -5.34 19.82 2.49
C HIS A 194 -4.70 19.69 1.10
N ASP A 195 -3.87 18.65 0.88
CA ASP A 195 -3.27 18.40 -0.42
C ASP A 195 -4.33 17.99 -1.45
N LEU A 196 -5.30 17.17 -1.05
CA LEU A 196 -6.39 16.74 -1.93
C LEU A 196 -7.28 17.92 -2.34
N LEU A 197 -7.58 18.83 -1.42
CA LEU A 197 -8.31 20.08 -1.74
C LEU A 197 -7.53 20.94 -2.74
N ASN A 198 -6.21 21.05 -2.59
CA ASN A 198 -5.37 21.79 -3.52
C ASN A 198 -5.38 21.14 -4.91
N ALA A 199 -5.29 19.81 -5.01
CA ALA A 199 -5.38 19.08 -6.26
C ALA A 199 -6.75 19.28 -6.92
N ALA A 200 -7.85 19.20 -6.15
CA ALA A 200 -9.22 19.43 -6.62
C ALA A 200 -9.42 20.87 -7.11
N LYS A 201 -8.92 21.88 -6.38
CA LYS A 201 -8.94 23.30 -6.81
C LYS A 201 -8.20 23.50 -8.13
N GLY A 202 -7.02 22.91 -8.26
CA GLY A 202 -6.26 22.92 -9.51
C GLY A 202 -7.02 22.29 -10.68
N PHE A 203 -7.63 21.15 -10.46
CA PHE A 203 -8.47 20.45 -11.45
C PHE A 203 -9.66 21.32 -11.89
N LEU A 204 -10.46 21.82 -10.95
CA LEU A 204 -11.60 22.69 -11.25
C LEU A 204 -11.17 23.94 -12.03
N GLY A 205 -10.08 24.59 -11.63
CA GLY A 205 -9.54 25.78 -12.32
C GLY A 205 -9.15 25.50 -13.78
N ARG A 206 -8.56 24.34 -14.06
CA ARG A 206 -8.20 23.94 -15.44
C ARG A 206 -9.40 23.61 -16.32
N HIS A 207 -10.48 23.11 -15.72
CA HIS A 207 -11.64 22.61 -16.45
C HIS A 207 -12.90 23.47 -16.31
N GLY A 208 -12.76 24.70 -15.79
CA GLY A 208 -13.88 25.67 -15.74
C GLY A 208 -14.96 25.35 -14.72
N GLY A 209 -14.67 24.55 -13.70
CA GLY A 209 -15.55 24.31 -12.57
C GLY A 209 -15.45 25.40 -11.49
N ASN A 210 -16.49 25.57 -10.68
CA ASN A 210 -16.55 26.57 -9.62
C ASN A 210 -16.53 25.90 -8.24
N LEU A 211 -15.65 26.36 -7.36
CA LEU A 211 -15.70 26.02 -5.95
C LEU A 211 -16.50 27.09 -5.21
N ILE A 212 -17.71 26.73 -4.75
CA ILE A 212 -18.63 27.69 -4.08
C ILE A 212 -18.57 27.58 -2.55
N GLY A 213 -17.93 26.56 -2.00
CA GLY A 213 -17.69 26.39 -0.59
C GLY A 213 -16.71 25.25 -0.31
N ASP A 214 -15.91 25.41 0.73
CA ASP A 214 -15.07 24.36 1.28
C ASP A 214 -15.08 24.45 2.81
N ASP A 215 -15.39 23.34 3.47
CA ASP A 215 -15.35 23.24 4.92
C ASP A 215 -14.30 22.20 5.35
N LEU A 216 -13.44 22.59 6.28
CA LEU A 216 -12.50 21.68 6.93
C LEU A 216 -13.22 20.92 8.04
N VAL A 217 -13.08 19.60 8.03
CA VAL A 217 -13.73 18.68 8.96
C VAL A 217 -12.69 18.08 9.91
N PRO A 218 -12.72 18.38 11.21
CA PRO A 218 -11.82 17.81 12.19
C PRO A 218 -11.84 16.26 12.15
N THR A 219 -10.67 15.63 12.36
CA THR A 219 -10.55 14.15 12.25
C THR A 219 -11.38 13.38 13.28
N ASP A 220 -11.81 14.02 14.35
CA ASP A 220 -12.69 13.49 15.39
C ASP A 220 -14.16 13.91 15.23
N ALA A 221 -14.52 14.57 14.13
CA ALA A 221 -15.89 15.00 13.87
C ALA A 221 -16.83 13.80 13.70
N THR A 222 -17.90 13.81 14.48
CA THR A 222 -18.98 12.81 14.41
C THR A 222 -20.34 13.42 14.08
N ASP A 223 -20.47 14.74 14.19
CA ASP A 223 -21.69 15.52 13.88
C ASP A 223 -21.45 16.39 12.64
N PHE A 224 -22.22 16.14 11.60
CA PHE A 224 -22.18 16.86 10.32
C PHE A 224 -23.37 17.81 10.12
N SER A 225 -24.24 17.96 11.11
CA SER A 225 -25.49 18.71 10.99
C SER A 225 -25.32 20.12 10.45
N SER A 226 -24.34 20.88 10.97
CA SER A 226 -24.07 22.25 10.52
C SER A 226 -23.55 22.30 9.08
N LEU A 227 -22.68 21.35 8.70
CA LEU A 227 -22.14 21.23 7.34
C LEU A 227 -23.24 20.87 6.33
N LEU A 228 -24.15 19.95 6.69
CA LEU A 228 -25.28 19.56 5.86
C LEU A 228 -26.28 20.73 5.66
N LEU A 229 -26.45 21.59 6.65
CA LEU A 229 -27.23 22.84 6.49
C LEU A 229 -26.55 23.82 5.54
N ASN A 230 -25.20 23.96 5.61
CA ASN A 230 -24.44 24.79 4.68
C ASN A 230 -24.61 24.29 3.23
N ILE A 231 -24.45 22.97 3.00
CA ILE A 231 -24.65 22.35 1.69
C ILE A 231 -26.07 22.61 1.17
N ARG A 232 -27.09 22.41 2.00
CA ARG A 232 -28.49 22.69 1.64
C ARG A 232 -28.73 24.14 1.20
N GLN A 233 -28.06 25.09 1.88
CA GLN A 233 -28.14 26.52 1.56
C GLN A 233 -27.40 26.86 0.27
N ALA A 234 -26.21 26.28 0.07
CA ALA A 234 -25.35 26.52 -1.09
C ALA A 234 -25.92 25.96 -2.40
N LYS A 235 -26.69 24.85 -2.34
CA LYS A 235 -27.30 24.17 -3.50
C LYS A 235 -26.27 23.86 -4.59
N PRO A 236 -25.24 23.08 -4.31
CA PRO A 236 -24.22 22.73 -5.29
C PRO A 236 -24.76 21.82 -6.38
N ASP A 237 -24.07 21.77 -7.52
CA ASP A 237 -24.26 20.75 -8.55
C ASP A 237 -23.58 19.42 -8.14
N LEU A 238 -22.54 19.47 -7.29
CA LEU A 238 -21.86 18.31 -6.74
C LEU A 238 -21.37 18.61 -5.32
N VAL A 239 -21.62 17.69 -4.39
CA VAL A 239 -20.95 17.63 -3.08
C VAL A 239 -19.73 16.74 -3.22
N ALA A 240 -18.54 17.31 -3.17
CA ALA A 240 -17.30 16.56 -3.28
C ALA A 240 -16.73 16.26 -1.88
N LEU A 241 -16.49 14.98 -1.60
CA LEU A 241 -15.95 14.54 -0.32
C LEU A 241 -14.45 14.23 -0.43
N ASN A 242 -13.69 14.92 0.36
CA ASN A 242 -12.27 14.67 0.62
C ASN A 242 -12.11 14.23 2.09
N LEU A 243 -12.97 13.34 2.53
CA LEU A 243 -13.01 12.77 3.88
C LEU A 243 -12.21 11.47 3.95
N ALA A 244 -11.99 10.95 5.15
CA ALA A 244 -11.29 9.70 5.36
C ALA A 244 -11.85 8.93 6.56
N GLY A 245 -11.75 7.60 6.52
CA GLY A 245 -12.10 6.71 7.61
C GLY A 245 -13.54 6.92 8.10
N THR A 246 -13.74 6.94 9.42
CA THR A 246 -15.06 7.03 10.02
C THR A 246 -15.82 8.33 9.72
N GLN A 247 -15.14 9.39 9.23
CA GLN A 247 -15.82 10.61 8.78
C GLN A 247 -16.76 10.29 7.60
N ILE A 248 -16.33 9.43 6.66
CA ILE A 248 -17.14 9.00 5.51
C ILE A 248 -18.41 8.32 6.00
N THR A 249 -18.26 7.35 6.92
CA THR A 249 -19.40 6.62 7.49
C THR A 249 -20.40 7.57 8.19
N SER A 250 -19.89 8.49 9.00
CA SER A 250 -20.72 9.43 9.77
C SER A 250 -21.45 10.42 8.87
N PHE A 251 -20.76 10.92 7.83
CA PHE A 251 -21.36 11.83 6.85
C PHE A 251 -22.50 11.17 6.11
N PHE A 252 -22.31 9.99 5.53
CA PHE A 252 -23.34 9.35 4.71
C PHE A 252 -24.60 9.00 5.50
N LYS A 253 -24.47 8.50 6.73
CA LYS A 253 -25.62 8.24 7.60
C LYS A 253 -26.45 9.49 7.86
N GLN A 254 -25.77 10.60 8.20
CA GLN A 254 -26.47 11.86 8.47
C GLN A 254 -27.00 12.53 7.19
N TYR A 255 -26.28 12.38 6.06
CA TYR A 255 -26.75 12.90 4.77
C TYR A 255 -28.12 12.34 4.39
N GLY A 256 -28.31 11.03 4.53
CA GLY A 256 -29.60 10.36 4.32
C GLY A 256 -30.68 10.84 5.31
N GLU A 257 -30.36 10.96 6.60
CA GLU A 257 -31.27 11.46 7.64
C GLU A 257 -31.74 12.90 7.38
N PHE A 258 -30.87 13.75 6.81
CA PHE A 258 -31.22 15.12 6.43
C PHE A 258 -32.06 15.24 5.15
N GLY A 259 -32.24 14.13 4.41
CA GLY A 259 -33.01 14.10 3.17
C GLY A 259 -32.42 15.02 2.10
N LEU A 260 -31.08 15.05 1.96
CA LEU A 260 -30.40 15.77 0.89
C LEU A 260 -30.31 14.86 -0.34
N GLU A 261 -30.45 15.42 -1.54
CA GLU A 261 -30.44 14.67 -2.80
C GLU A 261 -29.46 15.27 -3.83
N PHE A 262 -28.44 16.01 -3.37
CA PHE A 262 -27.42 16.51 -4.28
C PHE A 262 -26.55 15.36 -4.78
N PRO A 263 -26.05 15.39 -6.03
CA PRO A 263 -25.03 14.45 -6.48
C PRO A 263 -23.82 14.48 -5.53
N ILE A 264 -23.33 13.30 -5.18
CA ILE A 264 -22.14 13.14 -4.34
C ILE A 264 -21.08 12.42 -5.14
N GLY A 265 -19.84 12.79 -4.94
CA GLY A 265 -18.65 12.14 -5.45
C GLY A 265 -17.44 12.69 -4.71
N GLY A 266 -16.26 12.48 -5.24
CA GLY A 266 -15.05 13.05 -4.63
C GLY A 266 -13.83 12.20 -4.92
N PHE A 267 -12.78 12.50 -4.18
CA PHE A 267 -11.48 11.91 -4.43
C PHE A 267 -10.93 11.15 -3.22
N GLY A 268 -11.51 11.36 -2.03
CA GLY A 268 -11.20 10.64 -0.80
C GLY A 268 -12.16 9.47 -0.60
N PHE A 269 -11.63 8.24 -0.60
CA PHE A 269 -12.44 7.04 -0.47
C PHE A 269 -11.68 5.91 0.24
N ASP A 270 -12.41 5.14 1.04
CA ASP A 270 -12.01 3.82 1.50
C ASP A 270 -13.22 2.88 1.56
N THR A 271 -13.04 1.66 1.07
CA THR A 271 -14.11 0.68 0.92
C THR A 271 -14.74 0.28 2.26
N ILE A 272 -13.93 0.18 3.32
CA ILE A 272 -14.43 -0.24 4.64
C ILE A 272 -15.40 0.79 5.24
N SER A 273 -15.16 2.08 5.03
CA SER A 273 -16.05 3.14 5.51
C SER A 273 -17.37 3.17 4.77
N ALA A 274 -17.34 2.85 3.46
CA ALA A 274 -18.54 2.70 2.66
C ALA A 274 -19.38 1.50 3.12
N TRP A 275 -18.78 0.34 3.34
CA TRP A 275 -19.48 -0.82 3.91
C TRP A 275 -20.09 -0.52 5.28
N ALA A 276 -19.37 0.21 6.14
CA ALA A 276 -19.89 0.61 7.45
C ALA A 276 -21.02 1.64 7.38
N ALA A 277 -21.12 2.43 6.31
CA ALA A 277 -22.25 3.32 6.08
C ALA A 277 -23.53 2.55 5.70
N GLY A 278 -23.37 1.42 5.01
CA GLY A 278 -24.45 0.61 4.48
C GLY A 278 -24.88 1.05 3.07
N ALA A 279 -25.33 0.10 2.27
CA ALA A 279 -25.69 0.32 0.88
C ALA A 279 -26.81 1.35 0.70
N GLU A 280 -27.73 1.44 1.66
CA GLU A 280 -28.85 2.38 1.66
C GLU A 280 -28.42 3.84 1.85
N ASN A 281 -27.25 4.07 2.44
CA ASN A 281 -26.74 5.41 2.73
C ASN A 281 -25.62 5.83 1.76
N PHE A 282 -24.88 4.87 1.21
CA PHE A 282 -23.71 5.17 0.41
C PHE A 282 -24.06 5.42 -1.07
N HIS A 283 -23.60 6.55 -1.60
CA HIS A 283 -23.88 7.01 -2.97
C HIS A 283 -22.63 7.55 -3.65
N GLY A 284 -22.70 7.72 -4.97
CA GLY A 284 -21.71 8.44 -5.75
C GLY A 284 -20.68 7.55 -6.43
N THR A 285 -19.68 8.20 -7.02
CA THR A 285 -18.56 7.57 -7.73
C THR A 285 -17.22 8.05 -7.15
N TRP A 286 -16.25 7.13 -7.06
CA TRP A 286 -15.02 7.29 -6.30
C TRP A 286 -13.85 6.62 -6.99
N PRO A 287 -12.64 7.18 -6.94
CA PRO A 287 -11.46 6.46 -7.37
C PRO A 287 -11.02 5.44 -6.32
N SER A 288 -10.47 4.32 -6.76
CA SER A 288 -9.81 3.36 -5.89
C SER A 288 -8.58 2.78 -6.56
N VAL A 289 -7.50 2.64 -5.78
CA VAL A 289 -6.31 1.96 -6.26
C VAL A 289 -6.60 0.52 -6.67
N TRP A 290 -7.52 -0.13 -5.98
CA TRP A 290 -7.94 -1.51 -6.25
C TRP A 290 -9.29 -1.80 -5.57
N HIS A 291 -10.02 -2.77 -6.11
CA HIS A 291 -11.27 -3.26 -5.54
C HIS A 291 -11.39 -4.77 -5.73
N HIS A 292 -12.03 -5.48 -4.80
CA HIS A 292 -12.18 -6.94 -4.85
C HIS A 292 -12.96 -7.47 -6.07
N ARG A 293 -13.62 -6.59 -6.81
CA ARG A 293 -14.30 -6.90 -8.07
C ARG A 293 -13.44 -6.68 -9.32
N VAL A 294 -12.15 -6.39 -9.20
CA VAL A 294 -11.23 -6.35 -10.33
C VAL A 294 -11.11 -7.76 -10.93
N GLU A 295 -11.47 -7.94 -12.20
CA GLU A 295 -11.73 -9.24 -12.84
C GLU A 295 -10.50 -9.93 -13.42
N THR A 296 -9.27 -9.54 -13.05
CA THR A 296 -8.09 -10.31 -13.44
C THR A 296 -8.02 -11.62 -12.65
N GLU A 297 -7.51 -12.69 -13.27
CA GLU A 297 -7.36 -13.99 -12.62
C GLU A 297 -6.59 -13.90 -11.30
N LYS A 298 -5.48 -13.13 -11.29
CA LYS A 298 -4.64 -12.95 -10.10
C LYS A 298 -5.35 -12.17 -8.99
N SER A 299 -6.12 -11.13 -9.35
CA SER A 299 -6.91 -10.38 -8.41
C SER A 299 -7.98 -11.27 -7.75
N GLN A 300 -8.69 -12.06 -8.55
CA GLN A 300 -9.72 -12.98 -8.03
C GLN A 300 -9.13 -14.13 -7.21
N ASP A 301 -7.93 -14.62 -7.53
CA ASP A 301 -7.21 -15.58 -6.69
C ASP A 301 -6.84 -14.99 -5.32
N PHE A 302 -6.33 -13.75 -5.30
CA PHE A 302 -6.07 -13.02 -4.05
C PHE A 302 -7.33 -12.87 -3.20
N VAL A 303 -8.45 -12.43 -3.80
CA VAL A 303 -9.75 -12.31 -3.12
C VAL A 303 -10.17 -13.65 -2.54
N LYS A 304 -10.11 -14.72 -3.32
CA LYS A 304 -10.49 -16.08 -2.87
C LYS A 304 -9.67 -16.54 -1.66
N ARG A 305 -8.34 -16.34 -1.70
CA ARG A 305 -7.45 -16.71 -0.60
C ARG A 305 -7.71 -15.88 0.66
N PHE A 306 -7.93 -14.58 0.50
CA PHE A 306 -8.24 -13.67 1.59
C PHE A 306 -9.58 -14.03 2.25
N VAL A 307 -10.64 -14.25 1.45
CA VAL A 307 -11.96 -14.69 1.95
C VAL A 307 -11.87 -16.03 2.66
N ALA A 308 -11.13 -17.00 2.11
CA ALA A 308 -10.94 -18.30 2.75
C ALA A 308 -10.28 -18.18 4.13
N LYS A 309 -9.39 -17.21 4.31
CA LYS A 309 -8.68 -16.99 5.57
C LYS A 309 -9.46 -16.15 6.58
N TYR A 310 -10.14 -15.10 6.13
CA TYR A 310 -10.73 -14.07 7.01
C TYR A 310 -12.25 -13.98 6.97
N GLY A 311 -12.92 -14.72 6.07
CA GLY A 311 -14.38 -14.74 5.95
C GLY A 311 -15.03 -13.49 5.36
N LYS A 312 -14.21 -12.54 4.88
CA LYS A 312 -14.65 -11.28 4.27
C LYS A 312 -13.70 -10.90 3.12
N PRO A 313 -14.16 -10.14 2.10
CA PRO A 313 -13.28 -9.73 1.02
C PRO A 313 -12.20 -8.74 1.49
N PRO A 314 -11.04 -8.71 0.82
CA PRO A 314 -10.05 -7.66 1.04
C PRO A 314 -10.58 -6.31 0.53
N GLU A 315 -10.14 -5.24 1.15
CA GLU A 315 -10.39 -3.89 0.68
C GLU A 315 -9.09 -3.24 0.14
N ASN A 316 -9.16 -2.00 -0.32
CA ASN A 316 -8.02 -1.34 -0.99
C ASN A 316 -6.76 -1.22 -0.11
N GLN A 317 -6.89 -1.02 1.20
CA GLN A 317 -5.72 -0.96 2.09
C GLN A 317 -5.06 -2.33 2.26
N ALA A 318 -5.87 -3.40 2.39
CA ALA A 318 -5.33 -4.76 2.40
C ALA A 318 -4.55 -5.08 1.14
N TYR A 319 -5.06 -4.66 -0.04
CA TYR A 319 -4.34 -4.82 -1.29
C TYR A 319 -2.99 -4.08 -1.28
N SER A 320 -2.97 -2.82 -0.88
CA SER A 320 -1.74 -2.01 -0.88
C SER A 320 -0.67 -2.57 0.06
N ASP A 321 -1.05 -2.99 1.28
CA ASP A 321 -0.12 -3.60 2.23
C ASP A 321 0.40 -4.96 1.74
N TYR A 322 -0.47 -5.82 1.18
CA TYR A 322 -0.06 -7.08 0.58
C TYR A 322 0.96 -6.86 -0.54
N MET A 323 0.65 -5.93 -1.46
CA MET A 323 1.53 -5.61 -2.59
C MET A 323 2.87 -5.04 -2.12
N ALA A 324 2.89 -4.19 -1.10
CA ALA A 324 4.13 -3.64 -0.55
C ALA A 324 5.07 -4.73 -0.02
N VAL A 325 4.51 -5.76 0.65
CA VAL A 325 5.31 -6.93 1.10
C VAL A 325 5.85 -7.70 -0.10
N MET A 326 5.02 -7.94 -1.13
CA MET A 326 5.44 -8.68 -2.32
C MET A 326 6.51 -7.92 -3.13
N ILE A 327 6.39 -6.60 -3.26
CA ILE A 327 7.37 -5.71 -3.89
C ILE A 327 8.70 -5.73 -3.14
N MET A 328 8.67 -5.60 -1.80
CA MET A 328 9.88 -5.69 -0.99
C MET A 328 10.52 -7.08 -1.08
N ALA A 329 9.71 -8.14 -1.08
CA ALA A 329 10.19 -9.50 -1.23
C ALA A 329 10.85 -9.74 -2.59
N GLN A 330 10.29 -9.20 -3.67
CA GLN A 330 10.89 -9.24 -5.01
C GLN A 330 12.24 -8.51 -5.01
N ALA A 331 12.31 -7.30 -4.47
CA ALA A 331 13.55 -6.52 -4.42
C ALA A 331 14.66 -7.28 -3.66
N ILE A 332 14.37 -7.78 -2.46
CA ILE A 332 15.35 -8.55 -1.66
C ILE A 332 15.80 -9.83 -2.40
N ARG A 333 14.90 -10.46 -3.16
CA ARG A 333 15.21 -11.65 -3.95
C ARG A 333 16.15 -11.34 -5.10
N GLU A 334 15.87 -10.28 -5.83
CA GLU A 334 16.63 -9.89 -7.05
C GLU A 334 17.99 -9.26 -6.69
N THR A 335 18.06 -8.44 -5.65
CA THR A 335 19.33 -7.87 -5.17
C THR A 335 20.16 -8.86 -4.36
N GLN A 336 19.62 -10.04 -4.05
CA GLN A 336 20.25 -11.07 -3.20
C GLN A 336 20.67 -10.56 -1.81
N GLY A 337 20.06 -9.45 -1.34
CA GLY A 337 20.44 -8.78 -0.11
C GLY A 337 19.35 -7.90 0.48
N THR A 338 19.70 -7.22 1.56
CA THR A 338 18.82 -6.30 2.28
C THR A 338 19.43 -4.90 2.41
N ASP A 339 20.43 -4.61 1.57
CA ASP A 339 21.06 -3.28 1.54
C ASP A 339 20.10 -2.27 0.91
N ALA A 340 19.87 -1.16 1.62
CA ALA A 340 18.90 -0.16 1.18
C ALA A 340 19.30 0.52 -0.13
N ALA A 341 20.61 0.75 -0.36
CA ALA A 341 21.06 1.42 -1.59
C ALA A 341 20.88 0.51 -2.83
N GLU A 342 21.10 -0.80 -2.68
CA GLU A 342 20.87 -1.77 -3.74
C GLU A 342 19.36 -1.89 -4.05
N ILE A 343 18.51 -1.92 -3.02
CA ILE A 343 17.05 -1.94 -3.18
C ILE A 343 16.55 -0.65 -3.85
N ILE A 344 17.05 0.52 -3.45
CA ILE A 344 16.71 1.80 -4.08
C ILE A 344 17.10 1.76 -5.56
N THR A 345 18.32 1.34 -5.89
CA THR A 345 18.77 1.23 -7.28
C THR A 345 17.87 0.29 -8.10
N TYR A 346 17.42 -0.82 -7.50
CA TYR A 346 16.49 -1.75 -8.13
C TYR A 346 15.12 -1.10 -8.39
N PHE A 347 14.58 -0.36 -7.43
CA PHE A 347 13.31 0.32 -7.56
C PHE A 347 13.34 1.51 -8.53
N GLU A 348 14.44 2.27 -8.57
CA GLU A 348 14.64 3.41 -9.48
C GLU A 348 14.91 2.98 -10.94
N ASN A 349 15.18 1.70 -11.20
CA ASN A 349 15.38 1.21 -12.55
C ASN A 349 14.03 1.15 -13.32
N PRO A 350 13.85 1.90 -14.41
CA PRO A 350 12.58 1.94 -15.14
C PRO A 350 12.19 0.62 -15.80
N GLU A 351 13.13 -0.31 -15.97
CA GLU A 351 12.87 -1.66 -16.49
C GLU A 351 12.33 -2.60 -15.39
N THR A 352 12.44 -2.24 -14.13
CA THR A 352 11.88 -3.02 -13.02
C THR A 352 10.37 -2.89 -13.02
N LYS A 353 9.68 -4.03 -13.15
CA LYS A 353 8.22 -4.10 -13.15
C LYS A 353 7.73 -5.01 -12.04
N PHE A 354 6.53 -4.69 -11.57
CA PHE A 354 5.84 -5.41 -10.51
C PHE A 354 4.48 -5.89 -10.99
N ASP A 355 4.19 -7.16 -10.75
CA ASP A 355 2.87 -7.71 -10.96
C ASP A 355 1.90 -7.14 -9.93
N MET A 356 1.03 -6.25 -10.37
CA MET A 356 0.06 -5.58 -9.51
C MET A 356 -1.29 -6.30 -9.45
N MET A 357 -1.39 -7.55 -9.92
CA MET A 357 -2.66 -8.28 -10.06
C MET A 357 -3.71 -7.54 -10.91
N LYS A 358 -3.26 -6.59 -11.72
CA LYS A 358 -4.07 -5.76 -12.61
C LYS A 358 -3.80 -6.11 -14.07
N THR A 359 -4.34 -5.34 -15.00
CA THR A 359 -4.13 -5.64 -16.43
C THR A 359 -2.73 -5.26 -16.91
N ARG A 360 -2.09 -4.28 -16.27
CA ARG A 360 -0.71 -3.85 -16.52
C ARG A 360 0.15 -4.00 -15.27
N GLU A 361 1.44 -4.26 -15.48
CA GLU A 361 2.45 -4.17 -14.44
C GLU A 361 2.65 -2.73 -13.98
N GLY A 362 3.01 -2.55 -12.71
CA GLY A 362 3.39 -1.26 -12.15
C GLY A 362 4.91 -1.10 -12.10
N TYR A 363 5.37 0.13 -11.93
CA TYR A 363 6.78 0.48 -11.72
C TYR A 363 6.89 1.81 -10.97
N PHE A 364 7.98 1.98 -10.24
CA PHE A 364 8.22 3.24 -9.56
C PHE A 364 8.72 4.31 -10.52
N HIS A 365 8.13 5.49 -10.42
CA HIS A 365 8.64 6.68 -11.10
C HIS A 365 9.96 7.12 -10.43
N PRO A 366 11.08 7.21 -11.18
CA PRO A 366 12.41 7.33 -10.55
C PRO A 366 12.64 8.64 -9.81
N GLU A 367 11.92 9.71 -10.16
CA GLU A 367 12.10 11.03 -9.55
C GLU A 367 11.22 11.27 -8.33
N THR A 368 10.10 10.54 -8.19
CA THR A 368 9.12 10.76 -7.10
C THR A 368 8.88 9.53 -6.24
N HIS A 369 9.42 8.39 -6.64
CA HIS A 369 9.21 7.08 -6.07
C HIS A 369 7.74 6.67 -5.92
N GLN A 370 6.85 7.30 -6.72
CA GLN A 370 5.45 6.89 -6.83
C GLN A 370 5.33 5.65 -7.70
N LEU A 371 4.70 4.61 -7.22
CA LEU A 371 4.31 3.45 -8.02
C LEU A 371 3.23 3.88 -9.02
N LEU A 372 3.56 3.85 -10.29
CA LEU A 372 2.61 4.07 -11.36
C LEU A 372 1.87 2.76 -11.63
N GLN A 373 0.58 2.79 -11.48
CA GLN A 373 -0.32 1.64 -11.61
C GLN A 373 -1.72 2.11 -12.00
N GLU A 374 -2.52 1.20 -12.53
CA GLU A 374 -3.93 1.46 -12.87
C GLU A 374 -4.75 1.82 -11.64
N ILE A 375 -5.72 2.69 -11.82
CA ILE A 375 -6.74 3.09 -10.85
C ILE A 375 -8.10 2.66 -11.40
N TYR A 376 -9.08 2.46 -10.55
CA TYR A 376 -10.45 2.11 -10.93
C TYR A 376 -11.41 3.18 -10.44
N ALA A 377 -12.46 3.44 -11.20
CA ALA A 377 -13.62 4.15 -10.69
C ALA A 377 -14.62 3.13 -10.15
N ILE A 378 -15.14 3.38 -8.96
CA ILE A 378 -16.16 2.56 -8.31
C ILE A 378 -17.41 3.40 -8.09
N THR A 379 -18.55 2.88 -8.50
CA THR A 379 -19.83 3.56 -8.37
C THR A 379 -20.76 2.77 -7.45
N ALA A 380 -21.37 3.45 -6.48
CA ALA A 380 -22.34 2.83 -5.60
C ALA A 380 -23.50 2.24 -6.40
N LEU A 381 -23.88 1.00 -6.09
CA LEU A 381 -25.06 0.37 -6.67
C LEU A 381 -26.35 0.95 -6.05
N PRO A 382 -27.42 1.05 -6.84
CA PRO A 382 -28.75 1.24 -6.28
C PRO A 382 -29.05 0.15 -5.23
N ALA A 383 -29.68 0.53 -4.12
CA ALA A 383 -29.89 -0.39 -2.99
C ALA A 383 -30.68 -1.66 -3.38
N ASP A 384 -31.56 -1.58 -4.37
CA ASP A 384 -32.33 -2.71 -4.91
C ASP A 384 -31.50 -3.68 -5.77
N GLN A 385 -30.27 -3.32 -6.15
CA GLN A 385 -29.34 -4.15 -6.91
C GLN A 385 -28.26 -4.79 -6.05
N VAL A 386 -28.18 -4.42 -4.77
CA VAL A 386 -27.21 -4.92 -3.81
C VAL A 386 -27.56 -6.36 -3.42
N GLN A 387 -26.61 -7.30 -3.57
CA GLN A 387 -26.83 -8.72 -3.27
C GLN A 387 -26.35 -9.14 -1.88
N ASN A 388 -25.35 -8.46 -1.35
CA ASN A 388 -24.80 -8.70 -0.01
C ASN A 388 -24.10 -7.42 0.50
N GLU A 389 -23.70 -7.42 1.74
CA GLU A 389 -23.08 -6.26 2.42
C GLU A 389 -21.75 -5.79 1.83
N TRP A 390 -21.08 -6.61 1.02
CA TRP A 390 -19.77 -6.30 0.44
C TRP A 390 -19.87 -5.82 -1.01
N ASP A 391 -20.86 -6.29 -1.75
CA ASP A 391 -21.03 -6.04 -3.19
C ASP A 391 -21.97 -4.85 -3.43
N ILE A 392 -21.63 -3.70 -2.85
CA ILE A 392 -22.40 -2.46 -2.94
C ILE A 392 -21.91 -1.52 -4.05
N PHE A 393 -20.99 -1.99 -4.92
CA PHE A 393 -20.37 -1.20 -5.99
C PHE A 393 -20.35 -1.91 -7.32
N THR A 394 -20.34 -1.11 -8.39
CA THR A 394 -19.77 -1.51 -9.68
C THR A 394 -18.36 -0.96 -9.81
N THR A 395 -17.53 -1.62 -10.62
CA THR A 395 -16.15 -1.21 -10.90
C THR A 395 -16.02 -0.92 -12.38
N SER A 396 -15.47 0.22 -12.73
CA SER A 396 -15.12 0.60 -14.09
C SER A 396 -13.65 1.00 -14.19
N GLY A 397 -13.10 0.90 -15.38
CA GLY A 397 -11.68 1.11 -15.64
C GLY A 397 -11.06 -0.11 -16.33
N PRO A 398 -9.74 -0.24 -16.37
CA PRO A 398 -8.75 0.57 -15.66
C PRO A 398 -8.58 1.99 -16.22
N LEU A 399 -8.08 2.87 -15.34
CA LEU A 399 -7.71 4.24 -15.65
C LEU A 399 -6.18 4.41 -15.42
N PRO A 400 -5.43 5.06 -16.31
CA PRO A 400 -5.88 5.47 -17.65
C PRO A 400 -6.14 4.25 -18.53
N GLY A 401 -6.88 4.44 -19.63
CA GLY A 401 -7.11 3.38 -20.62
C GLY A 401 -5.81 2.77 -21.15
N ALA A 402 -5.89 1.57 -21.75
CA ALA A 402 -4.71 0.82 -22.20
C ALA A 402 -3.86 1.54 -23.27
N ASP A 403 -4.46 2.50 -23.99
CA ASP A 403 -3.83 3.35 -24.99
C ASP A 403 -3.11 4.58 -24.42
N GLN A 404 -3.21 4.82 -23.13
CA GLN A 404 -2.60 5.95 -22.43
C GLN A 404 -1.49 5.50 -21.48
N PRO A 405 -0.39 6.27 -21.34
CA PRO A 405 0.67 5.95 -20.41
C PRO A 405 0.22 6.15 -18.95
N LEU A 406 0.78 5.37 -18.04
CA LEU A 406 0.47 5.49 -16.59
C LEU A 406 0.89 6.85 -16.02
N GLU A 407 1.90 7.49 -16.61
CA GLU A 407 2.38 8.83 -16.25
C GLU A 407 1.30 9.91 -16.42
N SER A 408 0.29 9.67 -17.25
CA SER A 408 -0.83 10.61 -17.38
C SER A 408 -1.58 10.84 -16.05
N LEU A 409 -1.50 9.88 -15.11
CA LEU A 409 -2.11 10.00 -13.78
C LEU A 409 -1.40 11.04 -12.90
N ILE A 410 -0.11 11.27 -13.11
CA ILE A 410 0.67 12.26 -12.35
C ILE A 410 0.86 13.59 -13.10
N ALA A 411 0.21 13.75 -14.24
CA ALA A 411 0.21 15.02 -14.95
C ALA A 411 -0.33 16.13 -14.04
N ASP A 412 0.30 17.30 -14.09
CA ASP A 412 -0.07 18.47 -13.26
C ASP A 412 0.00 18.20 -11.73
N ALA A 413 0.91 17.33 -11.29
CA ALA A 413 1.11 17.05 -9.88
C ALA A 413 1.34 18.34 -9.08
N VAL A 414 0.66 18.44 -7.95
CA VAL A 414 0.83 19.50 -6.94
C VAL A 414 1.71 18.98 -5.79
N GLY A 415 2.04 19.80 -4.82
CA GLY A 415 2.89 19.38 -3.69
C GLY A 415 4.35 19.77 -3.83
N GLY A 416 4.71 20.50 -4.89
CA GLY A 416 6.06 20.97 -5.15
C GLY A 416 6.92 20.00 -5.96
N THR A 417 8.18 20.34 -6.17
CA THR A 417 9.15 19.52 -6.91
C THR A 417 9.95 18.65 -5.95
N CYS A 418 10.03 17.36 -6.24
CA CYS A 418 10.93 16.47 -5.52
C CYS A 418 12.38 16.72 -5.94
N SER A 419 13.27 16.83 -4.97
CA SER A 419 14.70 16.76 -5.18
C SER A 419 15.29 15.94 -4.03
N PHE A 420 15.72 14.73 -4.32
CA PHE A 420 16.43 13.93 -3.33
C PHE A 420 17.75 14.64 -2.98
N ALA A 421 17.94 14.94 -1.71
CA ALA A 421 19.22 15.46 -1.24
C ALA A 421 20.32 14.45 -1.58
N SER A 422 21.32 14.89 -2.32
CA SER A 422 22.48 14.10 -2.73
C SER A 422 23.39 13.73 -1.54
#